data_bebed0275b1fb63057d265cff3271dea
#
_entry.id   bebed0275b1fb63057d265cff3271dea
#
_cell.length_a   1.000
_cell.length_b   1.000
_cell.length_c   1.000
_cell.angle_alpha   90.00
_cell.angle_beta   90.00
_cell.angle_gamma   90.00
#
_symmetry.space_group_name_H-M   'P 1'
#
loop_
_entity.id
_entity.type
_entity.pdbx_description
1 polymer ?
#
loop_
_entity_poly.entity_id
_entity_poly.type
_entity_poly.pdbx_seq_one_letter_code
_entity_poly.pdbx_strand_id
1 'polypeptide(L)'
;PGGRPALLWNVKIAADPQRSADEYRLTLGLLLRDGGYSPADVDAVALGSVVPALTHTLREALGRLCRGSDGTPVPLRTVSAGTRTGLVLQVDDPAQLSADIVTGAAAAVWLYGTPVAVLDFGTPTVLSCVDANRTLLGVSIAPGMQTSLDGLRGAAALIPHVELRAPESVLG
;
A
#
# COMPACT_ATOMS: atom_id res chain seq x y z
N PRO A 1 23.58 5.40 -8.05
CA PRO A 1 23.54 6.66 -8.66
C PRO A 1 22.09 7.05 -8.94
N GLY A 2 21.47 7.91 -8.35
CA GLY A 2 20.39 8.80 -8.02
C GLY A 2 19.32 9.13 -9.07
N GLY A 3 18.90 8.23 -9.95
CA GLY A 3 17.69 8.44 -10.77
C GLY A 3 16.42 8.21 -9.95
N ARG A 4 15.33 8.96 -10.25
CA ARG A 4 14.03 8.63 -9.70
C ARG A 4 13.58 7.26 -10.23
N PRO A 5 13.14 6.30 -9.39
CA PRO A 5 12.57 5.07 -9.90
C PRO A 5 11.36 5.36 -10.77
N ALA A 6 11.22 4.61 -11.86
CA ALA A 6 10.05 4.65 -12.71
C ALA A 6 9.13 3.49 -12.34
N LEU A 7 7.82 3.76 -12.29
CA LEU A 7 6.83 2.70 -12.22
C LEU A 7 6.77 2.04 -13.61
N LEU A 8 7.28 0.83 -13.71
CA LEU A 8 7.31 0.10 -14.97
C LEU A 8 5.96 -0.58 -15.26
N TRP A 9 5.35 -1.14 -14.22
CA TRP A 9 4.11 -1.89 -14.34
C TRP A 9 3.42 -2.02 -12.98
N ASN A 10 2.11 -2.14 -12.97
CA ASN A 10 1.33 -2.46 -11.79
C ASN A 10 0.13 -3.36 -12.11
N VAL A 11 -0.34 -4.09 -11.11
CA VAL A 11 -1.51 -4.95 -11.21
C VAL A 11 -2.21 -5.01 -9.86
N LYS A 12 -3.52 -5.22 -9.88
CA LYS A 12 -4.33 -5.44 -8.67
C LYS A 12 -4.93 -6.84 -8.71
N ILE A 13 -4.84 -7.54 -7.60
CA ILE A 13 -5.52 -8.82 -7.37
C ILE A 13 -6.25 -8.78 -6.04
N ALA A 14 -7.26 -9.63 -5.88
CA ALA A 14 -7.93 -9.78 -4.59
C ALA A 14 -6.95 -10.36 -3.56
N ALA A 15 -6.93 -9.77 -2.36
CA ALA A 15 -6.25 -10.33 -1.21
C ALA A 15 -7.16 -11.39 -0.58
N ASP A 16 -6.77 -12.66 -0.67
CA ASP A 16 -7.53 -13.79 -0.15
C ASP A 16 -6.69 -14.55 0.90
N PRO A 17 -7.04 -14.45 2.19
CA PRO A 17 -6.30 -15.13 3.26
C PRO A 17 -6.34 -16.67 3.18
N GLN A 18 -7.26 -17.25 2.39
CA GLN A 18 -7.39 -18.70 2.26
C GLN A 18 -6.48 -19.29 1.18
N ARG A 19 -5.90 -18.47 0.31
CA ARG A 19 -4.95 -18.94 -0.69
C ARG A 19 -3.64 -19.38 -0.09
N SER A 20 -3.13 -20.50 -0.57
CA SER A 20 -1.81 -21.01 -0.22
C SER A 20 -0.66 -20.19 -0.83
N ALA A 21 0.54 -20.37 -0.29
CA ALA A 21 1.74 -19.76 -0.85
C ALA A 21 2.01 -20.19 -2.31
N ASP A 22 1.67 -21.42 -2.66
CA ASP A 22 1.83 -21.90 -4.03
C ASP A 22 0.86 -21.27 -5.01
N GLU A 23 -0.40 -21.03 -4.62
CA GLU A 23 -1.37 -20.33 -5.45
C GLU A 23 -0.95 -18.87 -5.68
N TYR A 24 -0.48 -18.16 -4.64
CA TYR A 24 0.07 -16.83 -4.80
C TYR A 24 1.32 -16.83 -5.68
N ARG A 25 2.23 -17.78 -5.48
CA ARG A 25 3.44 -17.91 -6.30
C ARG A 25 3.12 -18.09 -7.79
N LEU A 26 2.17 -18.96 -8.11
CA LEU A 26 1.73 -19.20 -9.50
C LEU A 26 1.06 -17.95 -10.08
N THR A 27 0.12 -17.35 -9.33
CA THR A 27 -0.60 -16.16 -9.77
C THR A 27 0.37 -14.99 -10.02
N LEU A 28 1.26 -14.68 -9.08
CA LEU A 28 2.23 -13.59 -9.21
C LEU A 28 3.22 -13.84 -10.35
N GLY A 29 3.64 -15.11 -10.55
CA GLY A 29 4.51 -15.48 -11.65
C GLY A 29 3.85 -15.33 -13.02
N LEU A 30 2.55 -15.63 -13.14
CA LEU A 30 1.77 -15.40 -14.35
C LEU A 30 1.60 -13.89 -14.63
N LEU A 31 1.28 -13.12 -13.60
CA LEU A 31 1.11 -11.68 -13.71
C LEU A 31 2.42 -10.97 -14.09
N LEU A 32 3.56 -11.36 -13.54
CA LEU A 32 4.86 -10.84 -13.97
C LEU A 32 5.10 -11.08 -15.46
N ARG A 33 4.81 -12.28 -15.95
CA ARG A 33 4.97 -12.62 -17.37
C ARG A 33 4.01 -11.83 -18.26
N ASP A 34 2.77 -11.64 -17.82
CA ASP A 34 1.78 -10.83 -18.52
C ASP A 34 2.25 -9.38 -18.65
N GLY A 35 2.91 -8.84 -17.63
CA GLY A 35 3.59 -7.54 -17.65
C GLY A 35 4.87 -7.49 -18.48
N GLY A 36 5.29 -8.60 -19.08
CA GLY A 36 6.52 -8.68 -19.88
C GLY A 36 7.80 -8.91 -19.07
N TYR A 37 7.68 -9.32 -17.80
CA TYR A 37 8.79 -9.54 -16.88
C TYR A 37 8.94 -11.01 -16.49
N SER A 38 10.16 -11.37 -16.13
CA SER A 38 10.50 -12.67 -15.55
C SER A 38 10.76 -12.52 -14.04
N PRO A 39 10.49 -13.54 -13.22
CA PRO A 39 10.95 -13.55 -11.84
C PRO A 39 12.46 -13.34 -11.67
N ALA A 40 13.25 -13.68 -12.67
CA ALA A 40 14.71 -13.46 -12.68
C ALA A 40 15.12 -12.00 -12.91
N ASP A 41 14.19 -11.14 -13.36
CA ASP A 41 14.44 -9.70 -13.53
C ASP A 41 14.25 -8.93 -12.21
N VAL A 42 13.84 -9.62 -11.13
CA VAL A 42 13.59 -9.03 -9.82
C VAL A 42 14.83 -9.09 -8.98
N ASP A 43 15.42 -7.93 -8.68
CA ASP A 43 16.62 -7.80 -7.84
C ASP A 43 16.30 -7.75 -6.34
N ALA A 44 15.11 -7.27 -5.97
CA ALA A 44 14.68 -7.16 -4.58
C ALA A 44 13.15 -7.10 -4.46
N VAL A 45 12.65 -7.51 -3.30
CA VAL A 45 11.22 -7.47 -2.97
C VAL A 45 10.99 -6.66 -1.71
N ALA A 46 10.05 -5.71 -1.76
CA ALA A 46 9.49 -5.05 -0.59
C ALA A 46 8.03 -5.50 -0.41
N LEU A 47 7.69 -5.99 0.77
CA LEU A 47 6.35 -6.45 1.11
C LEU A 47 5.79 -5.59 2.23
N GLY A 48 4.77 -4.79 1.93
CA GLY A 48 3.90 -4.14 2.92
C GLY A 48 2.61 -4.93 3.06
N SER A 49 2.15 -5.18 4.27
CA SER A 49 0.90 -5.90 4.51
C SER A 49 0.21 -5.35 5.74
N VAL A 50 -1.10 -5.11 5.61
CA VAL A 50 -2.02 -4.77 6.70
C VAL A 50 -2.83 -5.99 7.17
N VAL A 51 -2.60 -7.16 6.56
CA VAL A 51 -3.26 -8.42 6.89
C VAL A 51 -2.22 -9.42 7.39
N PRO A 52 -2.05 -9.61 8.71
CA PRO A 52 -1.00 -10.45 9.28
C PRO A 52 -0.98 -11.88 8.73
N ALA A 53 -2.15 -12.49 8.53
CA ALA A 53 -2.27 -13.85 7.99
C ALA A 53 -1.66 -13.98 6.58
N LEU A 54 -1.76 -12.94 5.74
CA LEU A 54 -1.18 -12.94 4.39
C LEU A 54 0.31 -12.66 4.38
N THR A 55 0.85 -11.99 5.38
CA THR A 55 2.27 -11.61 5.40
C THR A 55 3.19 -12.83 5.30
N HIS A 56 2.89 -13.88 6.07
CA HIS A 56 3.68 -15.12 6.03
C HIS A 56 3.56 -15.82 4.67
N THR A 57 2.33 -16.02 4.21
CA THR A 57 2.01 -16.68 2.93
C THR A 57 2.68 -15.97 1.75
N LEU A 58 2.59 -14.63 1.69
CA LEU A 58 3.21 -13.85 0.63
C LEU A 58 4.74 -13.84 0.71
N ARG A 59 5.33 -13.81 1.91
CA ARG A 59 6.78 -13.96 2.07
C ARG A 59 7.28 -15.28 1.52
N GLU A 60 6.58 -16.37 1.82
CA GLU A 60 6.92 -17.69 1.32
C GLU A 60 6.76 -17.75 -0.21
N ALA A 61 5.64 -17.28 -0.75
CA ALA A 61 5.37 -17.24 -2.18
C ALA A 61 6.45 -16.46 -2.94
N LEU A 62 6.75 -15.23 -2.49
CA LEU A 62 7.73 -14.33 -3.12
C LEU A 62 9.15 -14.86 -2.97
N GLY A 63 9.52 -15.42 -1.82
CA GLY A 63 10.85 -16.01 -1.61
C GLY A 63 11.11 -17.25 -2.48
N ARG A 64 10.05 -17.97 -2.86
CA ARG A 64 10.14 -19.09 -3.83
C ARG A 64 10.07 -18.62 -5.28
N LEU A 65 9.38 -17.50 -5.55
CA LEU A 65 9.19 -16.97 -6.90
C LEU A 65 10.41 -16.20 -7.38
N CYS A 66 10.87 -15.23 -6.58
CA CYS A 66 11.91 -14.29 -6.99
C CYS A 66 13.29 -14.83 -6.60
N ARG A 67 14.03 -15.25 -7.61
CA ARG A 67 15.41 -15.73 -7.46
C ARG A 67 16.28 -15.08 -8.53
N GLY A 68 17.51 -14.74 -8.15
CA GLY A 68 18.49 -14.24 -9.08
C GLY A 68 18.78 -15.23 -10.21
N SER A 69 19.43 -14.78 -11.24
CA SER A 69 19.81 -15.61 -12.40
C SER A 69 20.70 -16.82 -12.03
N ASP A 70 21.36 -16.74 -10.88
CA ASP A 70 22.17 -17.82 -10.29
C ASP A 70 21.36 -18.76 -9.36
N GLY A 71 20.05 -18.54 -9.24
CA GLY A 71 19.14 -19.29 -8.38
C GLY A 71 19.18 -18.88 -6.90
N THR A 72 19.98 -17.85 -6.52
CA THR A 72 20.00 -17.36 -5.14
C THR A 72 18.74 -16.59 -4.79
N PRO A 73 18.28 -16.64 -3.53
CA PRO A 73 17.14 -15.82 -3.10
C PRO A 73 17.47 -14.34 -3.20
N VAL A 74 16.57 -13.56 -3.81
CA VAL A 74 16.71 -12.10 -3.81
C VAL A 74 16.36 -11.52 -2.43
N PRO A 75 16.92 -10.35 -2.05
CA PRO A 75 16.56 -9.68 -0.81
C PRO A 75 15.05 -9.42 -0.72
N LEU A 76 14.40 -9.96 0.33
CA LEU A 76 13.00 -9.72 0.62
C LEU A 76 12.88 -9.02 1.98
N ARG A 77 12.32 -7.81 1.97
CA ARG A 77 12.10 -7.01 3.17
C ARG A 77 10.61 -6.83 3.41
N THR A 78 10.15 -7.18 4.61
CA THR A 78 8.82 -6.81 5.08
C THR A 78 8.88 -5.42 5.67
N VAL A 79 8.01 -4.54 5.19
CA VAL A 79 7.91 -3.16 5.67
C VAL A 79 6.96 -3.08 6.85
N SER A 80 7.35 -2.33 7.86
CA SER A 80 6.57 -2.01 9.05
C SER A 80 6.93 -0.60 9.54
N ALA A 81 6.25 -0.10 10.56
CA ALA A 81 6.59 1.18 11.20
C ALA A 81 8.05 1.25 11.67
N GLY A 82 8.65 0.12 12.08
CA GLY A 82 10.06 0.05 12.48
C GLY A 82 11.07 0.03 11.33
N THR A 83 10.61 0.02 10.07
CA THR A 83 11.49 0.02 8.90
C THR A 83 12.12 1.40 8.73
N ARG A 84 13.44 1.44 8.50
CA ARG A 84 14.15 2.70 8.24
C ARG A 84 13.76 3.26 6.88
N THR A 85 12.81 4.18 6.87
CA THR A 85 12.29 4.86 5.67
C THR A 85 12.90 6.23 5.44
N GLY A 86 13.72 6.72 6.39
CA GLY A 86 14.22 8.08 6.38
C GLY A 86 13.23 9.11 6.94
N LEU A 87 12.11 8.65 7.49
CA LEU A 87 11.17 9.47 8.26
C LEU A 87 11.46 9.35 9.75
N VAL A 88 11.24 10.43 10.48
CA VAL A 88 11.09 10.43 11.94
C VAL A 88 9.60 10.28 12.23
N LEU A 89 9.22 9.33 13.08
CA LEU A 89 7.82 9.11 13.45
C LEU A 89 7.55 9.81 14.80
N GLN A 90 6.81 10.91 14.77
CA GLN A 90 6.41 11.67 15.96
C GLN A 90 4.90 11.49 16.16
N VAL A 91 4.49 10.26 16.42
CA VAL A 91 3.11 9.87 16.73
C VAL A 91 3.10 9.21 18.11
N ASP A 92 1.95 9.21 18.78
CA ASP A 92 1.81 8.68 20.12
C ASP A 92 2.20 7.21 20.24
N ASP A 93 1.80 6.41 19.26
CA ASP A 93 2.15 4.98 19.17
C ASP A 93 2.55 4.61 17.74
N PRO A 94 3.85 4.62 17.42
CA PRO A 94 4.34 4.23 16.09
C PRO A 94 3.98 2.80 15.70
N ALA A 95 3.73 1.89 16.65
CA ALA A 95 3.38 0.51 16.37
C ALA A 95 1.98 0.37 15.74
N GLN A 96 1.12 1.35 15.91
CA GLN A 96 -0.21 1.41 15.27
C GLN A 96 -0.17 1.88 13.82
N LEU A 97 0.96 2.42 13.36
CA LEU A 97 1.09 2.82 11.96
C LEU A 97 1.20 1.59 11.06
N SER A 98 0.27 1.46 10.16
CA SER A 98 0.30 0.42 9.13
C SER A 98 1.40 0.68 8.09
N ALA A 99 1.81 -0.38 7.39
CA ALA A 99 2.89 -0.31 6.42
C ALA A 99 2.58 0.64 5.24
N ASP A 100 1.34 0.71 4.81
CA ASP A 100 0.86 1.59 3.73
C ASP A 100 1.00 3.07 4.09
N ILE A 101 0.64 3.47 5.32
CA ILE A 101 0.81 4.84 5.80
C ILE A 101 2.29 5.24 5.76
N VAL A 102 3.16 4.41 6.33
CA VAL A 102 4.59 4.70 6.40
C VAL A 102 5.23 4.74 5.02
N THR A 103 4.88 3.79 4.14
CA THR A 103 5.42 3.76 2.77
C THR A 103 4.87 4.87 1.91
N GLY A 104 3.58 5.22 2.05
CA GLY A 104 2.96 6.33 1.35
C GLY A 104 3.62 7.67 1.70
N ALA A 105 3.82 7.93 3.00
CA ALA A 105 4.51 9.12 3.47
C ALA A 105 5.97 9.18 2.99
N ALA A 106 6.71 8.06 3.08
CA ALA A 106 8.10 7.99 2.61
C ALA A 106 8.20 8.21 1.09
N ALA A 107 7.30 7.61 0.32
CA ALA A 107 7.23 7.78 -1.13
C ALA A 107 6.91 9.24 -1.50
N ALA A 108 5.97 9.88 -0.82
CA ALA A 108 5.61 11.27 -1.04
C ALA A 108 6.79 12.21 -0.78
N VAL A 109 7.49 12.02 0.35
CA VAL A 109 8.72 12.80 0.66
C VAL A 109 9.77 12.61 -0.42
N TRP A 110 9.92 11.39 -0.90
CA TRP A 110 10.92 11.10 -1.91
C TRP A 110 10.57 11.67 -3.28
N LEU A 111 9.27 11.63 -3.68
CA LEU A 111 8.78 12.10 -4.98
C LEU A 111 8.65 13.64 -5.03
N TYR A 112 8.17 14.25 -3.95
CA TYR A 112 7.73 15.65 -3.94
C TYR A 112 8.53 16.53 -2.98
N GLY A 113 9.36 15.93 -2.12
CA GLY A 113 10.08 16.67 -1.08
C GLY A 113 9.25 16.91 0.17
N THR A 114 9.73 17.82 1.01
CA THR A 114 9.08 18.22 2.27
C THR A 114 8.90 19.74 2.33
N PRO A 115 7.87 20.28 3.04
CA PRO A 115 6.81 19.54 3.73
C PRO A 115 5.81 18.94 2.73
N VAL A 116 5.09 17.88 3.14
CA VAL A 116 4.10 17.21 2.28
C VAL A 116 2.95 16.65 3.10
N ALA A 117 1.74 16.71 2.55
CA ALA A 117 0.56 16.00 3.04
C ALA A 117 0.16 14.91 2.05
N VAL A 118 -0.18 13.74 2.56
CA VAL A 118 -0.65 12.59 1.78
C VAL A 118 -2.09 12.33 2.15
N LEU A 119 -2.97 12.35 1.16
CA LEU A 119 -4.37 12.00 1.31
C LEU A 119 -4.64 10.72 0.51
N ASP A 120 -4.94 9.65 1.21
CA ASP A 120 -5.27 8.34 0.63
C ASP A 120 -6.77 8.07 0.76
N PHE A 121 -7.44 7.87 -0.38
CA PHE A 121 -8.87 7.57 -0.47
C PHE A 121 -9.08 6.05 -0.62
N GLY A 122 -8.97 5.34 0.50
CA GLY A 122 -9.22 3.89 0.57
C GLY A 122 -10.52 3.55 1.31
N THR A 123 -10.57 2.33 1.87
CA THR A 123 -11.63 1.90 2.80
C THR A 123 -11.72 2.83 4.01
N PRO A 124 -10.60 3.21 4.69
CA PRO A 124 -10.52 4.50 5.37
C PRO A 124 -9.98 5.57 4.43
N THR A 125 -10.38 6.82 4.64
CA THR A 125 -9.65 7.99 4.15
C THR A 125 -8.58 8.33 5.17
N VAL A 126 -7.32 8.38 4.73
CA VAL A 126 -6.17 8.63 5.62
C VAL A 126 -5.47 9.91 5.18
N LEU A 127 -5.26 10.83 6.12
CA LEU A 127 -4.44 12.03 5.95
C LEU A 127 -3.18 11.88 6.79
N SER A 128 -2.01 11.97 6.17
CA SER A 128 -0.70 11.96 6.81
C SER A 128 0.03 13.26 6.52
N CYS A 129 0.66 13.87 7.52
CA CYS A 129 1.40 15.12 7.38
C CYS A 129 2.86 14.93 7.76
N VAL A 130 3.76 15.33 6.86
CA VAL A 130 5.22 15.30 7.08
C VAL A 130 5.77 16.72 6.99
N ASP A 131 6.52 17.11 8.01
CA ASP A 131 7.12 18.46 8.11
C ASP A 131 8.41 18.59 7.26
N ALA A 132 8.99 19.80 7.28
CA ALA A 132 10.23 20.12 6.56
C ALA A 132 11.44 19.26 7.01
N ASN A 133 11.40 18.71 8.22
CA ASN A 133 12.46 17.90 8.80
C ASN A 133 12.28 16.39 8.55
N ARG A 134 11.35 16.00 7.66
CA ARG A 134 10.94 14.62 7.40
C ARG A 134 10.31 13.93 8.61
N THR A 135 9.64 14.69 9.48
CA THR A 135 8.93 14.17 10.64
C THR A 135 7.48 13.92 10.26
N LEU A 136 7.00 12.69 10.38
CA LEU A 136 5.59 12.35 10.32
C LEU A 136 4.94 12.84 11.61
N LEU A 137 4.23 13.96 11.52
CA LEU A 137 3.66 14.68 12.68
C LEU A 137 2.40 14.01 13.23
N GLY A 138 1.68 13.32 12.37
CA GLY A 138 0.42 12.68 12.74
C GLY A 138 -0.31 12.09 11.54
N VAL A 139 -1.33 11.31 11.88
CA VAL A 139 -2.22 10.65 10.93
C VAL A 139 -3.65 10.84 11.40
N SER A 140 -4.52 11.26 10.49
CA SER A 140 -5.96 11.31 10.72
C SER A 140 -6.63 10.24 9.87
N ILE A 141 -7.54 9.46 10.47
CA ILE A 141 -8.26 8.39 9.81
C ILE A 141 -9.75 8.68 9.92
N ALA A 142 -10.43 8.69 8.78
CA ALA A 142 -11.86 8.85 8.65
C ALA A 142 -12.46 7.71 7.82
N PRO A 143 -13.77 7.45 7.90
CA PRO A 143 -14.41 6.52 6.99
C PRO A 143 -14.17 6.92 5.54
N GLY A 144 -13.86 5.96 4.67
CA GLY A 144 -13.77 6.20 3.23
C GLY A 144 -15.13 6.56 2.62
N MET A 145 -15.13 7.07 1.40
CA MET A 145 -16.36 7.54 0.74
C MET A 145 -17.44 6.45 0.65
N GLN A 146 -17.05 5.25 0.22
CA GLN A 146 -18.00 4.12 0.16
C GLN A 146 -18.47 3.70 1.54
N THR A 147 -17.56 3.59 2.51
CA THR A 147 -17.87 3.23 3.89
C THR A 147 -18.82 4.24 4.53
N SER A 148 -18.61 5.53 4.28
CA SER A 148 -19.50 6.61 4.75
C SER A 148 -20.90 6.48 4.14
N LEU A 149 -20.97 6.21 2.84
CA LEU A 149 -22.25 6.04 2.14
C LEU A 149 -23.02 4.81 2.63
N ASP A 150 -22.33 3.70 2.84
CA ASP A 150 -22.94 2.47 3.37
C ASP A 150 -23.40 2.66 4.83
N GLY A 151 -22.62 3.39 5.63
CA GLY A 151 -23.00 3.79 6.98
C GLY A 151 -24.27 4.67 7.02
N LEU A 152 -24.35 5.67 6.12
CA LEU A 152 -25.52 6.52 5.99
C LEU A 152 -26.77 5.73 5.58
N ARG A 153 -26.64 4.81 4.63
CA ARG A 153 -27.74 3.93 4.21
C ARG A 153 -28.25 3.04 5.34
N GLY A 154 -27.34 2.52 6.16
CA GLY A 154 -27.68 1.70 7.32
C GLY A 154 -28.38 2.49 8.44
N ALA A 155 -28.07 3.78 8.58
CA ALA A 155 -28.56 4.63 9.66
C ALA A 155 -29.83 5.42 9.30
N ALA A 156 -30.08 5.70 8.02
CA ALA A 156 -31.15 6.60 7.58
C ALA A 156 -31.99 5.99 6.46
N ALA A 157 -33.14 5.44 6.83
CA ALA A 157 -34.05 4.71 5.94
C ALA A 157 -34.59 5.53 4.74
N LEU A 158 -34.51 6.86 4.80
CA LEU A 158 -35.04 7.76 3.76
C LEU A 158 -33.95 8.23 2.78
N ILE A 159 -32.67 7.86 2.97
CA ILE A 159 -31.62 8.22 2.02
C ILE A 159 -31.72 7.30 0.80
N PRO A 160 -31.94 7.85 -0.41
CA PRO A 160 -32.00 7.05 -1.63
C PRO A 160 -30.65 6.42 -1.95
N HIS A 161 -30.67 5.44 -2.85
CA HIS A 161 -29.44 4.86 -3.37
C HIS A 161 -28.67 5.92 -4.20
N VAL A 162 -27.54 6.35 -3.66
CA VAL A 162 -26.66 7.33 -4.31
C VAL A 162 -25.43 6.61 -4.85
N GLU A 163 -25.05 6.87 -6.08
CA GLU A 163 -23.80 6.41 -6.68
C GLU A 163 -22.69 7.41 -6.38
N LEU A 164 -21.46 6.88 -6.14
CA LEU A 164 -20.27 7.71 -6.02
C LEU A 164 -19.84 8.19 -7.41
N ARG A 165 -20.29 9.36 -7.79
CA ARG A 165 -19.88 10.07 -9.01
C ARG A 165 -19.63 11.54 -8.70
N ALA A 166 -18.74 12.14 -9.47
CA ALA A 166 -18.54 13.58 -9.38
C ALA A 166 -19.81 14.30 -9.80
N PRO A 167 -20.38 15.19 -8.96
CA PRO A 167 -21.54 15.97 -9.33
C PRO A 167 -21.16 17.04 -10.37
N GLU A 168 -22.10 17.44 -11.21
CA GLU A 168 -21.92 18.58 -12.13
C GLU A 168 -21.80 19.91 -11.37
N SER A 169 -22.49 20.00 -10.23
CA SER A 169 -22.45 21.15 -9.32
C SER A 169 -22.42 20.67 -7.88
N VAL A 170 -21.66 21.36 -7.02
CA VAL A 170 -21.60 21.08 -5.56
C VAL A 170 -22.92 21.44 -4.88
N LEU A 171 -23.61 22.44 -5.41
CA LEU A 171 -24.97 22.82 -5.02
C LEU A 171 -25.90 22.30 -6.09
N GLY A 172 -26.51 21.15 -5.81
CA GLY A 172 -27.47 20.52 -6.73
C GLY A 172 -28.78 21.27 -6.89
#